data_70671f17eb0e6dfd1f47521136ef6638
#
_entry.id   70671f17eb0e6dfd1f47521136ef6638
#
_cell.length_a   1.000
_cell.length_b   1.000
_cell.length_c   1.000
_cell.angle_alpha   90.00
_cell.angle_beta   90.00
_cell.angle_gamma   90.00
#
_symmetry.space_group_name_H-M   'P 1'
#
loop_
_entity.id
_entity.type
_entity.pdbx_description
1 polymer ?
#
loop_
_entity_poly.entity_id
_entity_poly.type
_entity_poly.pdbx_seq_one_letter_code
_entity_poly.pdbx_strand_id
1 'polypeptide(L)'
;CARLAADLVNVDNVLFVDNSLKTTVKFQQGYEETVSLCYQFGTESVKRYDFPFRVPRVSAVHNTAISGEKKNVFVTNVDSEAQFYGFSLNAGSTPDSFGLTKDGCATMVEMMDINTNEKVTFAMIGEDKKAHIRFLKGGKYSVCMKFGKEEVVHYPDVVVESHSVEEIIPWWTREEVAKNYTMARVAIKGQMKKWNVRGSSESGVEDSFSEGDLLSFAMNGDCSNNLARLRLPG
;
A
#
# COMPACT_ATOMS: atom_id res chain seq x y z
N CYS A 1 6.50 -5.21 35.24
CA CYS A 1 6.63 -6.68 35.01
C CYS A 1 5.48 -7.50 35.64
N ALA A 2 4.35 -6.90 35.97
CA ALA A 2 3.20 -7.60 36.59
C ALA A 2 2.45 -8.55 35.64
N ARG A 3 2.72 -8.52 34.35
CA ARG A 3 2.26 -9.50 33.37
C ARG A 3 3.47 -9.93 32.54
N LEU A 4 3.97 -11.10 32.82
CA LEU A 4 4.73 -11.87 31.85
C LEU A 4 3.70 -12.26 30.78
N ALA A 5 3.72 -11.57 29.68
CA ALA A 5 2.79 -11.80 28.59
C ALA A 5 3.27 -13.01 27.78
N ALA A 6 3.10 -14.21 28.35
CA ALA A 6 3.33 -15.46 27.63
C ALA A 6 2.55 -15.54 26.31
N ASP A 7 1.44 -14.80 26.23
CA ASP A 7 0.61 -14.74 25.02
C ASP A 7 1.09 -13.71 23.98
N LEU A 8 2.10 -12.89 24.30
CA LEU A 8 2.55 -11.80 23.43
C LEU A 8 3.85 -12.10 22.69
N VAL A 9 4.58 -13.11 23.14
CA VAL A 9 5.92 -13.43 22.65
C VAL A 9 6.08 -14.93 22.52
N ASN A 10 6.38 -15.44 21.33
CA ASN A 10 6.95 -16.78 21.19
C ASN A 10 8.45 -16.68 21.43
N VAL A 11 8.92 -17.33 22.48
CA VAL A 11 10.34 -17.48 22.77
C VAL A 11 10.77 -18.86 22.28
N ASP A 12 11.40 -18.90 21.12
CA ASP A 12 12.04 -20.11 20.63
C ASP A 12 13.41 -20.26 21.30
N ASN A 13 13.48 -21.12 22.30
CA ASN A 13 14.70 -21.57 22.96
C ASN A 13 15.70 -20.51 23.44
N VAL A 14 15.86 -20.40 24.74
CA VAL A 14 16.99 -19.70 25.35
C VAL A 14 18.21 -20.61 25.24
N LEU A 15 19.16 -20.26 24.37
CA LEU A 15 20.42 -20.97 24.23
C LEU A 15 21.54 -20.22 24.96
N PHE A 16 22.24 -20.88 25.85
CA PHE A 16 23.49 -20.41 26.40
C PHE A 16 24.62 -20.91 25.49
N VAL A 17 25.26 -20.03 24.77
CA VAL A 17 26.41 -20.33 23.90
C VAL A 17 27.58 -19.47 24.36
N ASP A 18 28.72 -20.10 24.72
CA ASP A 18 29.98 -19.45 25.03
C ASP A 18 29.89 -18.35 26.11
N ASN A 19 29.25 -18.65 27.27
CA ASN A 19 29.01 -17.70 28.36
C ASN A 19 28.15 -16.45 27.95
N SER A 20 27.54 -16.45 26.80
CA SER A 20 26.57 -15.43 26.39
C SER A 20 25.18 -16.03 26.29
N LEU A 21 24.19 -15.31 26.83
CA LEU A 21 22.78 -15.63 26.66
C LEU A 21 22.31 -15.07 25.31
N LYS A 22 21.99 -15.94 24.37
CA LYS A 22 21.33 -15.58 23.13
C LYS A 22 19.94 -16.18 23.09
N THR A 23 18.95 -15.37 22.81
CA THR A 23 17.57 -15.84 22.63
C THR A 23 16.95 -15.15 21.43
N THR A 24 16.16 -15.90 20.68
CA THR A 24 15.34 -15.35 19.61
C THR A 24 13.93 -15.12 20.13
N VAL A 25 13.46 -13.91 19.99
CA VAL A 25 12.13 -13.51 20.44
C VAL A 25 11.31 -13.09 19.24
N LYS A 26 10.15 -13.71 19.05
CA LYS A 26 9.19 -13.34 18.00
C LYS A 26 7.96 -12.70 18.64
N PHE A 27 7.74 -11.43 18.36
CA PHE A 27 6.53 -10.75 18.78
C PHE A 27 5.35 -11.15 17.90
N GLN A 28 4.22 -11.48 18.54
CA GLN A 28 2.99 -11.88 17.84
C GLN A 28 2.22 -10.69 17.26
N GLN A 29 2.42 -9.51 17.84
CA GLN A 29 1.73 -8.27 17.40
C GLN A 29 2.62 -7.06 17.62
N GLY A 30 2.26 -5.93 16.99
CA GLY A 30 2.86 -4.62 17.26
C GLY A 30 2.24 -3.96 18.50
N TYR A 31 2.94 -2.97 19.04
CA TYR A 31 2.51 -2.21 20.22
C TYR A 31 2.72 -0.71 19.97
N GLU A 32 1.77 0.12 20.42
CA GLU A 32 1.95 1.59 20.38
C GLU A 32 2.96 2.06 21.41
N GLU A 33 2.94 1.43 22.60
CA GLU A 33 3.87 1.74 23.67
C GLU A 33 5.18 0.97 23.51
N THR A 34 6.23 1.49 24.10
CA THR A 34 7.50 0.78 24.19
C THR A 34 7.40 -0.41 25.12
N VAL A 35 8.06 -1.50 24.73
CA VAL A 35 8.16 -2.73 25.50
C VAL A 35 9.44 -2.68 26.34
N SER A 36 9.37 -3.11 27.58
CA SER A 36 10.53 -3.21 28.47
C SER A 36 10.88 -4.66 28.74
N LEU A 37 12.18 -4.95 28.88
CA LEU A 37 12.65 -6.28 29.27
C LEU A 37 12.45 -6.50 30.77
N CYS A 38 11.87 -7.65 31.14
CA CYS A 38 11.80 -8.12 32.50
C CYS A 38 12.66 -9.40 32.66
N TYR A 39 13.40 -9.47 33.71
CA TYR A 39 14.27 -10.62 33.98
C TYR A 39 14.10 -11.14 35.43
N GLN A 40 14.14 -12.44 35.59
CA GLN A 40 14.09 -13.11 36.91
C GLN A 40 15.29 -14.04 37.04
N PHE A 41 16.06 -13.84 38.08
CA PHE A 41 17.18 -14.73 38.45
C PHE A 41 16.68 -15.80 39.40
N GLY A 42 16.59 -17.05 38.92
CA GLY A 42 16.13 -18.18 39.76
C GLY A 42 14.76 -17.89 40.40
N THR A 43 14.73 -17.91 41.73
CA THR A 43 13.52 -17.64 42.53
C THR A 43 13.40 -16.22 43.05
N GLU A 44 14.31 -15.32 42.66
CA GLU A 44 14.27 -13.94 43.07
C GLU A 44 13.09 -13.14 42.44
N SER A 45 12.85 -11.96 42.98
CA SER A 45 11.84 -11.07 42.40
C SER A 45 12.21 -10.63 41.00
N VAL A 46 11.19 -10.53 40.12
CA VAL A 46 11.36 -10.03 38.75
C VAL A 46 11.83 -8.58 38.77
N LYS A 47 12.86 -8.27 38.00
CA LYS A 47 13.38 -6.91 37.80
C LYS A 47 13.08 -6.45 36.41
N ARG A 48 12.70 -5.16 36.28
CA ARG A 48 12.56 -4.47 35.04
C ARG A 48 13.89 -3.83 34.65
N TYR A 49 14.28 -4.00 33.40
CA TYR A 49 15.39 -3.30 32.79
C TYR A 49 14.88 -2.16 31.93
N ASP A 50 15.45 -0.97 32.09
CA ASP A 50 15.08 0.20 31.32
C ASP A 50 15.78 0.23 29.95
N PHE A 51 15.50 -0.81 29.15
CA PHE A 51 15.84 -0.86 27.73
C PHE A 51 14.54 -0.87 26.93
N PRO A 52 13.92 0.30 26.75
CA PRO A 52 12.69 0.37 25.99
C PRO A 52 12.98 0.12 24.51
N PHE A 53 12.22 -0.77 23.91
CA PHE A 53 12.23 -0.97 22.48
C PHE A 53 10.80 -0.96 21.92
N ARG A 54 10.67 -0.56 20.68
CA ARG A 54 9.38 -0.55 20.01
C ARG A 54 9.19 -1.82 19.20
N VAL A 55 7.92 -2.22 19.03
CA VAL A 55 7.53 -3.35 18.19
C VAL A 55 6.57 -2.80 17.11
N PRO A 56 7.11 -2.22 16.04
CA PRO A 56 6.30 -1.61 15.00
C PRO A 56 5.60 -2.66 14.16
N ARG A 57 4.42 -2.30 13.65
CA ARG A 57 3.67 -3.11 12.70
C ARG A 57 2.80 -2.23 11.85
N VAL A 58 2.74 -2.48 10.55
CA VAL A 58 1.71 -1.94 9.66
C VAL A 58 0.55 -2.94 9.58
N SER A 59 -0.68 -2.44 9.59
CA SER A 59 -1.91 -3.24 9.48
C SER A 59 -2.73 -2.92 8.24
N ALA A 60 -2.67 -1.67 7.76
CA ALA A 60 -3.35 -1.25 6.56
C ALA A 60 -2.70 0.02 5.96
N VAL A 61 -2.93 0.22 4.67
CA VAL A 61 -2.59 1.46 3.95
C VAL A 61 -3.83 1.89 3.17
N HIS A 62 -4.29 3.11 3.41
CA HIS A 62 -5.48 3.65 2.78
C HIS A 62 -5.17 4.90 1.96
N ASN A 63 -5.85 5.05 0.86
CA ASN A 63 -5.91 6.29 0.10
C ASN A 63 -6.86 7.26 0.81
N THR A 64 -6.39 8.42 1.21
CA THR A 64 -7.19 9.40 1.97
C THR A 64 -8.31 10.02 1.13
N ALA A 65 -8.18 10.00 -0.20
CA ALA A 65 -9.20 10.52 -1.10
C ALA A 65 -10.40 9.58 -1.30
N ILE A 66 -10.29 8.31 -0.86
CA ILE A 66 -11.32 7.29 -1.07
C ILE A 66 -12.00 6.94 0.26
N SER A 67 -13.32 6.95 0.26
CA SER A 67 -14.15 6.51 1.40
C SER A 67 -14.81 5.16 1.08
N GLY A 68 -15.18 4.41 2.12
CA GLY A 68 -15.88 3.12 1.98
C GLY A 68 -14.95 1.91 2.01
N GLU A 69 -15.33 0.82 1.36
CA GLU A 69 -14.62 -0.46 1.45
C GLU A 69 -13.30 -0.51 0.66
N LYS A 70 -13.19 0.26 -0.42
CA LYS A 70 -12.03 0.26 -1.32
C LYS A 70 -10.95 1.27 -0.96
N LYS A 71 -10.72 1.51 0.32
CA LYS A 71 -9.74 2.50 0.80
C LYS A 71 -8.29 2.20 0.42
N ASN A 72 -7.97 0.97 0.06
CA ASN A 72 -6.63 0.55 -0.38
C ASN A 72 -6.40 0.71 -1.90
N VAL A 73 -7.34 1.33 -2.61
CA VAL A 73 -7.24 1.56 -4.06
C VAL A 73 -6.65 2.92 -4.36
N PHE A 74 -5.74 2.96 -5.31
CA PHE A 74 -5.07 4.15 -5.82
C PHE A 74 -5.25 4.22 -7.33
N VAL A 75 -5.07 5.41 -7.90
CA VAL A 75 -5.12 5.60 -9.36
C VAL A 75 -3.71 5.86 -9.87
N THR A 76 -3.32 5.16 -10.91
CA THR A 76 -2.01 5.30 -11.55
C THR A 76 -1.85 6.71 -12.14
N ASN A 77 -0.66 7.28 -12.01
CA ASN A 77 -0.30 8.62 -12.47
C ASN A 77 -1.09 9.77 -11.82
N VAL A 78 -1.73 9.52 -10.69
CA VAL A 78 -2.41 10.53 -9.87
C VAL A 78 -1.69 10.69 -8.55
N ASP A 79 -1.46 11.93 -8.14
CA ASP A 79 -0.90 12.26 -6.84
C ASP A 79 -1.87 11.82 -5.75
N SER A 80 -1.38 11.04 -4.83
CA SER A 80 -2.19 10.42 -3.79
C SER A 80 -1.52 10.54 -2.44
N GLU A 81 -2.34 10.67 -1.41
CA GLU A 81 -1.90 10.60 -0.02
C GLU A 81 -2.28 9.24 0.55
N ALA A 82 -1.26 8.46 0.94
CA ALA A 82 -1.39 7.16 1.56
C ALA A 82 -1.30 7.29 3.07
N GLN A 83 -2.38 6.95 3.79
CA GLN A 83 -2.43 6.91 5.25
C GLN A 83 -2.08 5.52 5.76
N PHE A 84 -1.11 5.43 6.66
CA PHE A 84 -0.68 4.19 7.28
C PHE A 84 -1.36 3.97 8.61
N TYR A 85 -1.84 2.76 8.83
CA TYR A 85 -2.43 2.28 10.08
C TYR A 85 -1.56 1.18 10.66
N GLY A 86 -1.38 1.22 11.96
CA GLY A 86 -0.54 0.23 12.64
C GLY A 86 -0.03 0.76 13.97
N PHE A 87 0.91 0.06 14.54
CA PHE A 87 1.48 0.33 15.86
C PHE A 87 2.90 0.86 15.75
N SER A 88 3.26 1.79 16.63
CA SER A 88 4.61 2.39 16.73
C SER A 88 5.20 2.88 15.41
N LEU A 89 4.35 3.32 14.48
CA LEU A 89 4.80 3.86 13.19
C LEU A 89 5.40 5.25 13.40
N ASN A 90 6.54 5.48 12.77
CA ASN A 90 7.29 6.74 12.78
C ASN A 90 7.65 7.26 14.20
N ALA A 91 7.79 6.36 15.16
CA ALA A 91 8.07 6.69 16.57
C ALA A 91 9.57 6.83 16.89
N GLY A 92 10.47 6.64 15.91
CA GLY A 92 11.91 6.75 16.08
C GLY A 92 12.48 8.08 15.61
N SER A 93 13.75 8.30 15.86
CA SER A 93 14.50 9.48 15.38
C SER A 93 14.77 9.45 13.87
N THR A 94 14.71 8.27 13.25
CA THR A 94 14.81 8.08 11.81
C THR A 94 13.42 7.74 11.29
N PRO A 95 12.92 8.45 10.28
CA PRO A 95 11.60 8.17 9.71
C PRO A 95 11.48 6.75 9.18
N ASP A 96 10.29 6.18 9.32
CA ASP A 96 9.95 4.93 8.68
C ASP A 96 9.73 5.17 7.19
N SER A 97 9.95 4.14 6.37
CA SER A 97 9.70 4.20 4.94
C SER A 97 9.05 2.92 4.45
N PHE A 98 8.36 3.01 3.33
CA PHE A 98 7.69 1.88 2.74
C PHE A 98 8.01 1.75 1.27
N GLY A 99 7.90 0.54 0.78
CA GLY A 99 7.98 0.22 -0.63
C GLY A 99 6.90 -0.78 -1.01
N LEU A 100 6.72 -0.98 -2.31
CA LEU A 100 5.72 -1.85 -2.89
C LEU A 100 6.38 -3.00 -3.62
N THR A 101 5.79 -4.17 -3.51
CA THR A 101 6.28 -5.36 -4.19
C THR A 101 5.14 -6.27 -4.64
N LYS A 102 5.42 -7.10 -5.65
CA LYS A 102 4.53 -8.18 -6.08
C LYS A 102 4.91 -9.51 -5.42
N ASP A 103 6.21 -9.78 -5.34
CA ASP A 103 6.76 -11.11 -5.04
C ASP A 103 7.69 -11.13 -3.82
N GLY A 104 7.70 -10.06 -3.02
CA GLY A 104 8.58 -9.94 -1.85
C GLY A 104 9.62 -8.83 -1.98
N CYS A 105 10.19 -8.42 -0.84
CA CYS A 105 10.98 -7.20 -0.74
C CYS A 105 12.35 -7.21 -1.46
N ALA A 106 12.72 -8.31 -2.08
CA ALA A 106 13.91 -8.37 -2.94
C ALA A 106 13.70 -7.65 -4.29
N THR A 107 12.44 -7.56 -4.75
CA THR A 107 12.04 -6.91 -6.01
C THR A 107 11.01 -5.84 -5.73
N MET A 108 11.46 -4.60 -5.65
CA MET A 108 10.61 -3.47 -5.34
C MET A 108 10.10 -2.78 -6.60
N VAL A 109 8.89 -2.28 -6.55
CA VAL A 109 8.28 -1.48 -7.62
C VAL A 109 8.61 -0.01 -7.41
N GLU A 110 9.00 0.68 -8.48
CA GLU A 110 9.21 2.12 -8.43
C GLU A 110 7.88 2.88 -8.33
N MET A 111 7.87 3.88 -7.46
CA MET A 111 6.82 4.88 -7.34
C MET A 111 7.45 6.28 -7.41
N MET A 112 6.64 7.30 -7.60
CA MET A 112 7.09 8.70 -7.51
C MET A 112 6.83 9.19 -6.09
N ASP A 113 7.85 9.71 -5.43
CA ASP A 113 7.70 10.52 -4.22
C ASP A 113 7.33 11.95 -4.66
N ILE A 114 6.16 12.43 -4.24
CA ILE A 114 5.64 13.74 -4.66
C ILE A 114 6.42 14.88 -4.01
N ASN A 115 6.92 14.67 -2.79
CA ASN A 115 7.65 15.71 -2.05
C ASN A 115 9.00 16.02 -2.70
N THR A 116 9.68 15.00 -3.22
CA THR A 116 10.99 15.15 -3.89
C THR A 116 10.88 15.20 -5.41
N ASN A 117 9.75 14.76 -5.97
CA ASN A 117 9.51 14.54 -7.39
C ASN A 117 10.54 13.57 -8.02
N GLU A 118 10.93 12.56 -7.25
CA GLU A 118 11.90 11.55 -7.68
C GLU A 118 11.24 10.16 -7.71
N LYS A 119 11.75 9.30 -8.60
CA LYS A 119 11.42 7.88 -8.59
C LYS A 119 12.15 7.19 -7.45
N VAL A 120 11.40 6.53 -6.60
CA VAL A 120 11.93 5.84 -5.43
C VAL A 120 11.36 4.43 -5.33
N THR A 121 12.12 3.53 -4.73
CA THR A 121 11.63 2.20 -4.32
C THR A 121 11.10 2.22 -2.88
N PHE A 122 11.55 3.19 -2.07
CA PHE A 122 11.05 3.46 -0.73
C PHE A 122 10.67 4.92 -0.61
N ALA A 123 9.43 5.20 -0.23
CA ALA A 123 8.95 6.52 0.12
C ALA A 123 8.90 6.70 1.65
N MET A 124 9.22 7.90 2.10
CA MET A 124 9.22 8.24 3.52
C MET A 124 7.79 8.41 4.04
N ILE A 125 7.57 7.96 5.27
CA ILE A 125 6.33 8.19 6.00
C ILE A 125 6.52 9.42 6.89
N GLY A 126 5.63 10.39 6.78
CA GLY A 126 5.63 11.59 7.61
C GLY A 126 5.24 11.32 9.07
N GLU A 127 5.41 12.32 9.94
CA GLU A 127 5.03 12.24 11.36
C GLU A 127 3.53 12.00 11.56
N ASP A 128 2.71 12.44 10.61
CA ASP A 128 1.27 12.20 10.54
C ASP A 128 0.89 10.79 10.06
N LYS A 129 1.87 9.90 9.90
CA LYS A 129 1.73 8.54 9.35
C LYS A 129 1.23 8.54 7.91
N LYS A 130 1.57 9.55 7.12
CA LYS A 130 1.19 9.68 5.71
C LYS A 130 2.39 9.69 4.79
N ALA A 131 2.17 9.29 3.55
CA ALA A 131 3.14 9.44 2.46
C ALA A 131 2.45 10.00 1.22
N HIS A 132 3.12 10.91 0.54
CA HIS A 132 2.65 11.52 -0.70
C HIS A 132 3.31 10.84 -1.88
N ILE A 133 2.55 10.06 -2.63
CA ILE A 133 3.08 9.20 -3.68
C ILE A 133 2.22 9.22 -4.93
N ARG A 134 2.84 8.80 -6.04
CA ARG A 134 2.14 8.51 -7.29
C ARG A 134 2.56 7.12 -7.77
N PHE A 135 1.59 6.26 -7.97
CA PHE A 135 1.81 4.96 -8.59
C PHE A 135 2.14 5.12 -10.07
N LEU A 136 3.20 4.49 -10.54
CA LEU A 136 3.63 4.56 -11.95
C LEU A 136 3.03 3.44 -12.80
N LYS A 137 2.58 2.35 -12.17
CA LYS A 137 2.00 1.19 -12.85
C LYS A 137 0.79 0.69 -12.09
N GLY A 138 -0.21 0.20 -12.82
CA GLY A 138 -1.34 -0.51 -12.25
C GLY A 138 -0.93 -1.89 -11.76
N GLY A 139 -1.64 -2.39 -10.76
CA GLY A 139 -1.43 -3.73 -10.22
C GLY A 139 -1.80 -3.86 -8.76
N LYS A 140 -1.66 -5.07 -8.26
CA LYS A 140 -1.84 -5.42 -6.86
C LYS A 140 -0.48 -5.61 -6.21
N TYR A 141 -0.26 -4.95 -5.09
CA TYR A 141 1.02 -4.90 -4.41
C TYR A 141 0.85 -5.21 -2.94
N SER A 142 1.83 -5.87 -2.36
CA SER A 142 2.02 -5.95 -0.91
C SER A 142 3.05 -4.92 -0.44
N VAL A 143 3.09 -4.66 0.84
CA VAL A 143 3.90 -3.61 1.43
C VAL A 143 5.17 -4.16 2.04
N CYS A 144 6.29 -3.52 1.74
CA CYS A 144 7.57 -3.70 2.43
C CYS A 144 7.83 -2.47 3.29
N MET A 145 8.08 -2.68 4.57
CA MET A 145 8.36 -1.61 5.53
C MET A 145 9.81 -1.63 5.97
N LYS A 146 10.37 -0.45 6.10
CA LYS A 146 11.66 -0.23 6.76
C LYS A 146 11.44 0.70 7.95
N PHE A 147 11.60 0.17 9.16
CA PHE A 147 11.40 0.90 10.39
C PHE A 147 12.71 1.58 10.82
N GLY A 148 12.84 2.86 10.46
CA GLY A 148 14.06 3.60 10.70
C GLY A 148 15.26 2.99 9.96
N LYS A 149 16.25 2.48 10.70
CA LYS A 149 17.48 1.85 10.15
C LYS A 149 17.43 0.32 10.13
N GLU A 150 16.32 -0.28 10.57
CA GLU A 150 16.17 -1.72 10.66
C GLU A 150 16.06 -2.38 9.27
N GLU A 151 16.14 -3.70 9.25
CA GLU A 151 15.94 -4.49 8.04
C GLU A 151 14.52 -4.33 7.49
N VAL A 152 14.39 -4.56 6.18
CA VAL A 152 13.10 -4.47 5.50
C VAL A 152 12.23 -5.68 5.87
N VAL A 153 11.00 -5.42 6.26
CA VAL A 153 10.00 -6.42 6.64
C VAL A 153 8.88 -6.46 5.60
N HIS A 154 8.56 -7.66 5.11
CA HIS A 154 7.45 -7.88 4.17
C HIS A 154 6.13 -8.09 4.91
N TYR A 155 5.09 -7.38 4.48
CA TYR A 155 3.71 -7.51 4.96
C TYR A 155 2.82 -7.99 3.80
N PRO A 156 2.76 -9.31 3.52
CA PRO A 156 2.00 -9.85 2.39
C PRO A 156 0.50 -9.64 2.52
N ASP A 157 -0.01 -9.53 3.74
CA ASP A 157 -1.42 -9.32 4.03
C ASP A 157 -1.85 -7.84 3.93
N VAL A 158 -0.90 -6.92 3.87
CA VAL A 158 -1.17 -5.49 3.68
C VAL A 158 -1.10 -5.19 2.18
N VAL A 159 -2.27 -5.19 1.56
CA VAL A 159 -2.40 -5.07 0.12
C VAL A 159 -2.88 -3.68 -0.27
N VAL A 160 -2.24 -3.10 -1.27
CA VAL A 160 -2.67 -1.90 -1.99
C VAL A 160 -2.85 -2.23 -3.47
N GLU A 161 -3.83 -1.61 -4.09
CA GLU A 161 -4.14 -1.79 -5.50
C GLU A 161 -4.01 -0.46 -6.22
N SER A 162 -3.39 -0.47 -7.40
CA SER A 162 -3.34 0.69 -8.26
C SER A 162 -4.02 0.38 -9.59
N HIS A 163 -5.04 1.17 -9.91
CA HIS A 163 -5.81 1.02 -11.12
C HIS A 163 -5.36 2.04 -12.16
N SER A 164 -5.16 1.58 -13.39
CA SER A 164 -4.87 2.46 -14.54
C SER A 164 -5.92 2.31 -15.61
N VAL A 165 -6.27 3.43 -16.23
CA VAL A 165 -6.96 3.40 -17.53
C VAL A 165 -5.89 3.32 -18.59
N GLU A 166 -5.76 2.18 -19.26
CA GLU A 166 -4.77 1.97 -20.30
C GLU A 166 -5.34 2.31 -21.67
N GLU A 167 -6.61 1.99 -21.86
CA GLU A 167 -7.23 2.14 -23.16
C GLU A 167 -8.72 2.46 -23.05
N ILE A 168 -9.18 3.38 -23.88
CA ILE A 168 -10.60 3.63 -24.13
C ILE A 168 -10.84 3.38 -25.60
N ILE A 169 -11.57 2.30 -25.91
CA ILE A 169 -11.87 1.90 -27.28
C ILE A 169 -13.38 1.93 -27.53
N PRO A 170 -13.81 2.33 -28.75
CA PRO A 170 -15.19 2.17 -29.15
C PRO A 170 -15.56 0.69 -29.08
N TRP A 171 -16.74 0.40 -28.53
CA TRP A 171 -17.28 -0.95 -28.57
C TRP A 171 -17.75 -1.28 -29.99
N TRP A 172 -17.21 -2.34 -30.58
CA TRP A 172 -17.49 -2.76 -31.93
C TRP A 172 -18.25 -4.09 -31.91
N THR A 173 -19.18 -4.25 -32.86
CA THR A 173 -19.76 -5.54 -33.12
C THR A 173 -18.73 -6.49 -33.76
N ARG A 174 -18.96 -7.81 -33.69
CA ARG A 174 -18.08 -8.79 -34.35
C ARG A 174 -17.91 -8.53 -35.84
N GLU A 175 -18.92 -8.02 -36.50
CA GLU A 175 -18.91 -7.69 -37.94
C GLU A 175 -18.03 -6.50 -38.24
N GLU A 176 -17.99 -5.49 -37.37
CA GLU A 176 -17.15 -4.30 -37.51
C GLU A 176 -15.68 -4.65 -37.29
N VAL A 177 -15.37 -5.50 -36.30
CA VAL A 177 -13.99 -5.98 -36.05
C VAL A 177 -13.46 -6.76 -37.28
N ALA A 178 -14.30 -7.56 -37.93
CA ALA A 178 -13.90 -8.34 -39.09
C ALA A 178 -13.56 -7.48 -40.33
N LYS A 179 -13.99 -6.23 -40.34
CA LYS A 179 -13.75 -5.30 -41.48
C LYS A 179 -12.45 -4.48 -41.36
N ASN A 180 -11.59 -4.75 -40.40
CA ASN A 180 -10.31 -4.04 -40.20
C ASN A 180 -10.40 -2.52 -40.22
N TYR A 181 -11.46 -1.96 -39.63
CA TYR A 181 -11.54 -0.51 -39.48
C TYR A 181 -10.44 -0.03 -38.54
N THR A 182 -9.68 0.94 -38.99
CA THR A 182 -8.79 1.73 -38.14
C THR A 182 -9.65 2.30 -37.02
N MET A 183 -9.39 1.91 -35.77
CA MET A 183 -10.18 2.33 -34.62
C MET A 183 -10.02 3.82 -34.36
N ALA A 184 -10.80 4.63 -35.07
CA ALA A 184 -10.80 6.06 -34.84
C ALA A 184 -11.51 6.38 -33.51
N ARG A 185 -10.78 7.00 -32.58
CA ARG A 185 -11.34 7.53 -31.33
C ARG A 185 -12.18 8.78 -31.60
N VAL A 186 -13.20 8.61 -32.42
CA VAL A 186 -14.06 9.72 -32.87
C VAL A 186 -15.45 9.58 -32.28
N ALA A 187 -15.91 10.61 -31.59
CA ALA A 187 -17.28 10.75 -31.14
C ALA A 187 -17.99 11.76 -32.06
N ILE A 188 -19.16 11.39 -32.59
CA ILE A 188 -19.94 12.23 -33.47
C ILE A 188 -21.09 12.86 -32.67
N LYS A 189 -21.25 14.17 -32.76
CA LYS A 189 -22.33 14.89 -32.07
C LYS A 189 -23.70 14.29 -32.44
N GLY A 190 -24.48 13.97 -31.39
CA GLY A 190 -25.83 13.43 -31.55
C GLY A 190 -25.90 11.93 -31.79
N GLN A 191 -24.77 11.23 -31.92
CA GLN A 191 -24.76 9.77 -31.99
C GLN A 191 -24.41 9.15 -30.63
N MET A 192 -25.20 8.15 -30.21
CA MET A 192 -24.86 7.32 -29.08
C MET A 192 -23.82 6.27 -29.51
N LYS A 193 -22.72 6.18 -28.73
CA LYS A 193 -21.68 5.20 -28.98
C LYS A 193 -21.28 4.52 -27.68
N LYS A 194 -21.16 3.21 -27.71
CA LYS A 194 -20.63 2.44 -26.57
C LYS A 194 -19.11 2.48 -26.61
N TRP A 195 -18.51 2.52 -25.44
CA TRP A 195 -17.06 2.54 -25.27
C TRP A 195 -16.66 1.45 -24.28
N ASN A 196 -15.59 0.73 -24.57
CA ASN A 196 -14.92 -0.12 -23.61
C ASN A 196 -13.78 0.65 -22.96
N VAL A 197 -13.79 0.72 -21.66
CA VAL A 197 -12.70 1.24 -20.86
C VAL A 197 -11.91 0.04 -20.37
N ARG A 198 -10.64 -0.05 -20.74
CA ARG A 198 -9.74 -1.10 -20.30
C ARG A 198 -8.72 -0.50 -19.35
N GLY A 199 -8.48 -1.20 -18.26
CA GLY A 199 -7.44 -0.83 -17.30
C GLY A 199 -6.56 -2.01 -17.00
N SER A 200 -5.37 -1.77 -16.49
CA SER A 200 -4.56 -2.84 -15.93
C SER A 200 -4.96 -3.08 -14.48
N SER A 201 -5.59 -4.21 -14.24
CA SER A 201 -5.45 -4.92 -13.00
C SER A 201 -4.69 -6.20 -13.29
N GLU A 202 -3.88 -6.67 -12.36
CA GLU A 202 -3.10 -7.90 -12.54
C GLU A 202 -3.93 -9.16 -12.75
N SER A 203 -5.20 -9.12 -12.40
CA SER A 203 -6.13 -10.24 -12.56
C SER A 203 -6.56 -10.48 -14.01
N GLY A 204 -6.16 -9.61 -14.94
CA GLY A 204 -6.56 -9.76 -16.36
C GLY A 204 -8.06 -9.73 -16.60
N VAL A 205 -8.84 -9.43 -15.55
CA VAL A 205 -10.29 -9.40 -15.57
C VAL A 205 -10.74 -7.96 -15.77
N GLU A 206 -11.78 -7.78 -16.52
CA GLU A 206 -12.44 -6.50 -16.86
C GLU A 206 -12.93 -5.71 -15.63
N ASP A 207 -12.66 -6.18 -14.41
CA ASP A 207 -13.21 -5.72 -13.12
C ASP A 207 -12.37 -4.66 -12.39
N SER A 208 -11.46 -3.95 -13.06
CA SER A 208 -10.72 -2.84 -12.44
C SER A 208 -11.59 -1.61 -12.15
N PHE A 209 -12.78 -1.57 -12.72
CA PHE A 209 -13.77 -0.51 -12.51
C PHE A 209 -14.94 -1.03 -11.67
N SER A 210 -15.39 -0.22 -10.73
CA SER A 210 -16.47 -0.58 -9.82
C SER A 210 -17.63 0.38 -9.92
N GLU A 211 -18.76 -0.07 -9.42
CA GLU A 211 -19.92 0.80 -9.24
C GLU A 211 -19.52 2.06 -8.44
N GLY A 212 -19.80 3.20 -9.03
CA GLY A 212 -19.47 4.50 -8.43
C GLY A 212 -18.23 5.18 -9.02
N ASP A 213 -17.41 4.48 -9.79
CA ASP A 213 -16.34 5.11 -10.56
C ASP A 213 -16.92 6.08 -11.59
N LEU A 214 -16.23 7.18 -11.82
CA LEU A 214 -16.70 8.23 -12.72
C LEU A 214 -15.72 8.38 -13.88
N LEU A 215 -16.25 8.28 -15.08
CA LEU A 215 -15.54 8.70 -16.29
C LEU A 215 -16.00 10.11 -16.68
N SER A 216 -15.08 11.00 -16.94
CA SER A 216 -15.41 12.34 -17.43
C SER A 216 -14.61 12.70 -18.66
N PHE A 217 -15.18 13.57 -19.48
CA PHE A 217 -14.51 14.16 -20.63
C PHE A 217 -14.16 15.60 -20.30
N ALA A 218 -12.95 16.00 -20.64
CA ALA A 218 -12.44 17.34 -20.41
C ALA A 218 -11.83 17.89 -21.69
N MET A 219 -11.93 19.20 -21.89
CA MET A 219 -11.23 19.88 -22.96
C MET A 219 -9.81 20.23 -22.54
N ASN A 220 -8.87 20.16 -23.48
CA ASN A 220 -7.47 20.54 -23.26
C ASN A 220 -6.73 19.81 -22.12
N GLY A 221 -7.21 18.62 -21.74
CA GLY A 221 -6.60 17.82 -20.68
C GLY A 221 -6.84 18.32 -19.25
N ASP A 222 -7.63 19.36 -19.07
CA ASP A 222 -7.99 19.90 -17.76
C ASP A 222 -9.21 19.19 -17.18
N CYS A 223 -8.96 18.18 -16.35
CA CYS A 223 -10.04 17.42 -15.70
C CYS A 223 -10.79 18.21 -14.61
N SER A 224 -10.34 19.39 -14.23
CA SER A 224 -11.08 20.27 -13.32
C SER A 224 -12.29 20.90 -14.01
N ASN A 225 -12.26 21.00 -15.34
CA ASN A 225 -13.30 21.57 -16.18
C ASN A 225 -14.04 20.47 -16.97
N ASN A 226 -14.82 19.67 -16.25
CA ASN A 226 -15.52 18.51 -16.80
C ASN A 226 -16.70 18.90 -17.68
N LEU A 227 -16.71 18.42 -18.94
CA LEU A 227 -17.85 18.58 -19.86
C LEU A 227 -19.03 17.67 -19.51
N ALA A 228 -18.75 16.48 -19.01
CA ALA A 228 -19.75 15.51 -18.56
C ALA A 228 -19.12 14.50 -17.61
N ARG A 229 -19.87 14.09 -16.60
CA ARG A 229 -19.54 12.98 -15.73
C ARG A 229 -20.47 11.82 -16.03
N LEU A 230 -19.88 10.67 -16.34
CA LEU A 230 -20.60 9.43 -16.56
C LEU A 230 -20.30 8.49 -15.39
N ARG A 231 -21.33 8.03 -14.71
CA ARG A 231 -21.20 6.96 -13.73
C ARG A 231 -21.06 5.64 -14.47
N LEU A 232 -20.03 4.88 -14.14
CA LEU A 232 -19.86 3.54 -14.70
C LEU A 232 -20.87 2.61 -14.01
N PRO A 233 -21.62 1.81 -14.78
CA PRO A 233 -22.46 0.76 -14.19
C PRO A 233 -21.55 -0.30 -13.57
N GLY A 234 -21.98 -0.83 -12.42
CA GLY A 234 -21.36 -2.00 -11.81
C GLY A 234 -21.67 -3.27 -12.58
#